data_f5e6365f4daa9e493f8e534ae875a9b1
#
_entry.id   f5e6365f4daa9e493f8e534ae875a9b1
#
_cell.length_a   1.000
_cell.length_b   1.000
_cell.length_c   1.000
_cell.angle_alpha   90.00
_cell.angle_beta   90.00
_cell.angle_gamma   90.00
#
_symmetry.space_group_name_H-M   'P 1'
#
loop_
_entity.id
_entity.type
_entity.pdbx_description
1 polymer ?
#
loop_
_entity_poly.entity_id
_entity_poly.type
_entity_poly.pdbx_seq_one_letter_code
_entity_poly.pdbx_strand_id
1 'polypeptide(L)'
;PTAASRSAANCPNANEIRWYVQHGDPHWDSSIWSITKHLYAGGMWLKKGSVIAAEQHKTSQDLKNAAPNGKNYANGDVNSFKDYAISNETITNGKPANLSNYIFFPAVGYYIQSGQDGQLKFVGSRAYYWSSTARPYTNLVAYNLLIEKGKVAAGYGGRANAHCLWPK
;
A
#
# COMPACT_ATOMS: atom_id res chain seq x y z
N PRO A 1 0.05 -14.80 25.67
CA PRO A 1 0.72 -14.02 24.65
C PRO A 1 -0.06 -12.75 24.39
N THR A 2 0.56 -11.60 24.61
CA THR A 2 -0.05 -10.31 24.31
C THR A 2 -0.26 -10.22 22.79
N ALA A 3 -1.48 -9.90 22.35
CA ALA A 3 -1.76 -9.71 20.94
C ALA A 3 -0.82 -8.62 20.39
N ALA A 4 -0.27 -8.83 19.19
CA ALA A 4 0.57 -7.83 18.57
C ALA A 4 -0.20 -6.51 18.48
N SER A 5 0.41 -5.40 18.93
CA SER A 5 -0.19 -4.07 18.90
C SER A 5 -0.42 -3.54 17.47
N ARG A 6 0.12 -4.24 16.46
CA ARG A 6 -0.03 -3.99 15.04
C ARG A 6 -0.44 -5.29 14.33
N SER A 7 -1.47 -5.21 13.52
CA SER A 7 -2.02 -6.34 12.79
C SER A 7 -2.42 -5.90 11.39
N ALA A 8 -2.34 -6.79 10.40
CA ALA A 8 -2.86 -6.55 9.06
C ALA A 8 -4.37 -6.26 9.06
N ALA A 9 -5.11 -6.73 10.07
CA ALA A 9 -6.53 -6.41 10.24
C ALA A 9 -6.83 -4.91 10.38
N ASN A 10 -5.85 -4.13 10.83
CA ASN A 10 -5.97 -2.68 11.00
C ASN A 10 -5.44 -1.88 9.80
N CYS A 11 -4.99 -2.57 8.74
CA CYS A 11 -4.59 -1.92 7.50
C CYS A 11 -5.83 -1.53 6.67
N PRO A 12 -5.69 -0.61 5.71
CA PRO A 12 -6.74 -0.35 4.73
C PRO A 12 -7.15 -1.61 3.99
N ASN A 13 -8.43 -1.71 3.63
CA ASN A 13 -8.94 -2.85 2.88
C ASN A 13 -8.65 -2.73 1.36
N ALA A 14 -9.04 -3.73 0.58
CA ALA A 14 -8.82 -3.77 -0.86
C ALA A 14 -9.47 -2.60 -1.62
N ASN A 15 -10.60 -2.06 -1.14
CA ASN A 15 -11.25 -0.89 -1.73
C ASN A 15 -10.44 0.38 -1.45
N GLU A 16 -10.04 0.59 -0.19
CA GLU A 16 -9.26 1.76 0.23
C GLU A 16 -7.93 1.85 -0.52
N ILE A 17 -7.22 0.73 -0.72
CA ILE A 17 -5.96 0.71 -1.48
C ILE A 17 -6.16 1.26 -2.90
N ARG A 18 -7.26 0.96 -3.56
CA ARG A 18 -7.55 1.48 -4.91
C ARG A 18 -7.77 3.00 -4.91
N TRP A 19 -8.35 3.55 -3.85
CA TRP A 19 -8.45 5.00 -3.66
C TRP A 19 -7.07 5.65 -3.52
N TYR A 20 -6.16 5.04 -2.75
CA TYR A 20 -4.78 5.53 -2.65
C TYR A 20 -4.06 5.53 -4.00
N VAL A 21 -4.24 4.49 -4.81
CA VAL A 21 -3.62 4.40 -6.14
C VAL A 21 -4.16 5.48 -7.09
N GLN A 22 -5.49 5.69 -7.13
CA GLN A 22 -6.12 6.58 -8.11
C GLN A 22 -6.16 8.04 -7.68
N HIS A 23 -6.28 8.31 -6.38
CA HIS A 23 -6.52 9.66 -5.83
C HIS A 23 -5.49 10.05 -4.75
N GLY A 24 -4.46 9.25 -4.54
CA GLY A 24 -3.45 9.47 -3.52
C GLY A 24 -2.43 10.55 -3.86
N ASP A 25 -2.45 11.11 -5.06
CA ASP A 25 -1.49 12.14 -5.50
C ASP A 25 -0.05 11.76 -5.13
N PRO A 26 0.53 10.75 -5.79
CA PRO A 26 1.78 10.14 -5.35
C PRO A 26 3.00 11.03 -5.62
N HIS A 27 3.83 11.19 -4.58
CA HIS A 27 5.09 11.92 -4.65
C HIS A 27 6.25 11.00 -4.24
N TRP A 28 7.22 10.79 -5.10
CA TRP A 28 8.43 10.05 -4.77
C TRP A 28 9.47 10.96 -4.13
N ASP A 29 9.85 10.63 -2.91
CA ASP A 29 10.87 11.35 -2.14
C ASP A 29 12.13 10.49 -1.99
N SER A 30 13.24 10.96 -2.56
CA SER A 30 14.54 10.29 -2.48
C SER A 30 15.35 10.71 -1.25
N SER A 31 14.77 11.48 -0.33
CA SER A 31 15.44 11.88 0.91
C SER A 31 15.83 10.67 1.77
N ILE A 32 16.87 10.87 2.56
CA ILE A 32 17.33 9.87 3.53
C ILE A 32 16.40 9.85 4.73
N TRP A 33 16.05 8.66 5.18
CA TRP A 33 15.31 8.41 6.42
C TRP A 33 16.01 7.32 7.24
N SER A 34 15.77 7.25 8.53
CA SER A 34 16.43 6.29 9.41
C SER A 34 15.42 5.40 10.13
N ILE A 35 15.79 4.12 10.30
CA ILE A 35 15.09 3.17 11.15
C ILE A 35 16.14 2.33 11.88
N THR A 36 15.99 2.13 13.19
CA THR A 36 16.91 1.32 14.00
C THR A 36 18.40 1.64 13.78
N LYS A 37 18.76 2.93 13.67
CA LYS A 37 20.12 3.45 13.42
C LYS A 37 20.70 3.14 12.02
N HIS A 38 19.92 2.60 11.10
CA HIS A 38 20.30 2.42 9.69
C HIS A 38 19.71 3.55 8.84
N LEU A 39 20.51 4.04 7.90
CA LEU A 39 20.08 5.05 6.92
C LEU A 39 19.58 4.37 5.67
N TYR A 40 18.45 4.84 5.19
CA TYR A 40 17.80 4.40 3.95
C TYR A 40 17.44 5.62 3.12
N ALA A 41 17.15 5.42 1.85
CA ALA A 41 16.66 6.47 0.98
C ALA A 41 15.44 5.97 0.20
N GLY A 42 14.59 6.89 -0.21
CA GLY A 42 13.45 6.61 -1.07
C GLY A 42 12.19 6.17 -0.33
N GLY A 43 11.08 6.68 -0.83
CA GLY A 43 9.74 6.36 -0.37
C GLY A 43 8.69 7.17 -1.12
N MET A 44 7.44 6.85 -0.87
CA MET A 44 6.30 7.46 -1.50
C MET A 44 5.45 8.20 -0.48
N TRP A 45 5.11 9.45 -0.76
CA TRP A 45 4.05 10.17 -0.08
C TRP A 45 2.74 9.93 -0.79
N LEU A 46 1.70 9.56 -0.06
CA LEU A 46 0.33 9.45 -0.54
C LEU A 46 -0.60 10.24 0.37
N LYS A 47 -1.60 10.90 -0.20
CA LYS A 47 -2.65 11.57 0.60
C LYS A 47 -3.28 10.61 1.60
N LYS A 48 -3.58 11.11 2.78
CA LYS A 48 -4.34 10.37 3.80
C LYS A 48 -5.73 10.01 3.29
N GLY A 49 -6.26 8.86 3.69
CA GLY A 49 -7.60 8.43 3.31
C GLY A 49 -8.69 9.44 3.63
N SER A 50 -8.57 10.16 4.76
CA SER A 50 -9.49 11.24 5.13
C SER A 50 -9.43 12.43 4.17
N VAL A 51 -8.25 12.76 3.65
CA VAL A 51 -8.08 13.82 2.65
C VAL A 51 -8.69 13.40 1.33
N ILE A 52 -8.38 12.18 0.86
CA ILE A 52 -8.98 11.60 -0.34
C ILE A 52 -10.51 11.61 -0.24
N ALA A 53 -11.06 11.16 0.90
CA ALA A 53 -12.50 11.14 1.12
C ALA A 53 -13.11 12.53 1.00
N ALA A 54 -12.53 13.54 1.67
CA ALA A 54 -13.01 14.92 1.61
C ALA A 54 -12.97 15.51 0.18
N GLU A 55 -11.86 15.31 -0.56
CA GLU A 55 -11.73 15.78 -1.94
C GLU A 55 -12.70 15.10 -2.91
N GLN A 56 -13.08 13.86 -2.62
CA GLN A 56 -14.05 13.09 -3.41
C GLN A 56 -15.51 13.22 -2.92
N HIS A 57 -15.77 14.14 -1.98
CA HIS A 57 -17.09 14.35 -1.37
C HIS A 57 -17.67 13.05 -0.77
N LYS A 58 -16.84 12.27 -0.09
CA LYS A 58 -17.14 10.99 0.53
C LYS A 58 -16.72 10.97 1.99
N THR A 59 -17.18 9.96 2.71
CA THR A 59 -16.71 9.63 4.05
C THR A 59 -15.61 8.56 3.98
N SER A 60 -14.83 8.41 5.04
CA SER A 60 -13.86 7.30 5.15
C SER A 60 -14.56 5.93 5.07
N GLN A 61 -15.81 5.84 5.51
CA GLN A 61 -16.60 4.60 5.40
C GLN A 61 -16.98 4.28 3.96
N ASP A 62 -17.28 5.30 3.13
CA ASP A 62 -17.55 5.10 1.69
C ASP A 62 -16.34 4.52 0.98
N LEU A 63 -15.11 4.97 1.32
CA LEU A 63 -13.88 4.42 0.74
C LEU A 63 -13.69 2.94 1.10
N LYS A 64 -14.14 2.53 2.29
CA LYS A 64 -14.11 1.12 2.71
C LYS A 64 -15.15 0.26 2.00
N ASN A 65 -16.32 0.82 1.75
CA ASN A 65 -17.46 0.09 1.20
C ASN A 65 -17.31 -0.20 -0.29
N ALA A 66 -16.71 0.72 -1.05
CA ALA A 66 -16.53 0.57 -2.49
C ALA A 66 -15.24 1.24 -2.98
N ALA A 67 -14.63 0.66 -4.01
CA ALA A 67 -13.53 1.25 -4.75
C ALA A 67 -14.01 2.40 -5.65
N PRO A 68 -13.09 3.21 -6.25
CA PRO A 68 -13.48 4.33 -7.13
C PRO A 68 -14.40 3.96 -8.29
N ASN A 69 -14.32 2.73 -8.79
CA ASN A 69 -15.18 2.21 -9.86
C ASN A 69 -16.53 1.65 -9.37
N GLY A 70 -16.87 1.83 -8.09
CA GLY A 70 -18.11 1.38 -7.48
C GLY A 70 -18.17 -0.11 -7.09
N LYS A 71 -17.16 -0.91 -7.43
CA LYS A 71 -17.10 -2.34 -7.06
C LYS A 71 -16.60 -2.51 -5.62
N ASN A 72 -17.01 -3.60 -4.97
CA ASN A 72 -16.53 -3.98 -3.65
C ASN A 72 -15.56 -5.17 -3.72
N TYR A 73 -14.27 -4.86 -3.69
CA TYR A 73 -13.20 -5.86 -3.71
C TYR A 73 -12.92 -6.52 -2.35
N ALA A 74 -13.46 -5.94 -1.29
CA ALA A 74 -13.23 -6.44 0.07
C ALA A 74 -14.14 -7.63 0.44
N ASN A 75 -15.28 -7.80 -0.24
CA ASN A 75 -16.22 -8.91 0.02
C ASN A 75 -16.13 -10.06 -0.99
N GLY A 76 -15.23 -9.98 -1.98
CA GLY A 76 -15.04 -11.03 -2.96
C GLY A 76 -15.88 -10.90 -4.24
N ASP A 77 -16.51 -9.77 -4.50
CA ASP A 77 -17.29 -9.53 -5.72
C ASP A 77 -16.43 -9.62 -7.01
N VAL A 78 -15.11 -9.62 -6.85
CA VAL A 78 -14.17 -9.63 -7.97
C VAL A 78 -13.16 -10.76 -7.81
N ASN A 79 -13.19 -11.70 -8.73
CA ASN A 79 -12.37 -12.92 -8.71
C ASN A 79 -11.11 -12.83 -9.56
N SER A 80 -11.07 -11.91 -10.52
CA SER A 80 -10.00 -11.82 -11.51
C SER A 80 -8.89 -10.87 -11.06
N PHE A 81 -7.62 -11.26 -11.29
CA PHE A 81 -6.49 -10.35 -11.13
C PHE A 81 -6.61 -9.14 -12.06
N LYS A 82 -7.05 -9.36 -13.29
CA LYS A 82 -7.22 -8.27 -14.27
C LYS A 82 -8.21 -7.21 -13.80
N ASP A 83 -9.26 -7.64 -13.11
CA ASP A 83 -10.26 -6.71 -12.58
C ASP A 83 -9.77 -5.97 -11.34
N TYR A 84 -8.85 -6.57 -10.57
CA TYR A 84 -8.33 -5.98 -9.34
C TYR A 84 -7.12 -5.07 -9.59
N ALA A 85 -6.17 -5.49 -10.42
CA ALA A 85 -4.91 -4.78 -10.60
C ALA A 85 -5.14 -3.41 -11.24
N ILE A 86 -4.62 -2.39 -10.59
CA ILE A 86 -4.54 -1.03 -11.13
C ILE A 86 -3.19 -0.42 -10.78
N SER A 87 -2.73 0.51 -11.60
CA SER A 87 -1.52 1.29 -11.33
C SER A 87 -1.71 2.75 -11.66
N ASN A 88 -0.92 3.59 -11.02
CA ASN A 88 -0.72 4.99 -11.37
C ASN A 88 0.79 5.21 -11.54
N GLU A 89 1.19 5.66 -12.72
CA GLU A 89 2.58 5.93 -13.11
C GLU A 89 2.86 7.43 -13.23
N THR A 90 1.87 8.27 -12.91
CA THR A 90 2.05 9.73 -12.82
C THR A 90 2.53 10.08 -11.42
N ILE A 91 3.84 10.04 -11.22
CA ILE A 91 4.48 10.28 -9.93
C ILE A 91 5.20 11.62 -9.95
N THR A 92 4.86 12.50 -9.01
CA THR A 92 5.58 13.76 -8.81
C THR A 92 6.88 13.50 -8.05
N ASN A 93 8.00 14.11 -8.48
CA ASN A 93 9.25 14.01 -7.74
C ASN A 93 9.31 15.03 -6.60
N GLY A 94 9.81 14.60 -5.45
CA GLY A 94 9.99 15.43 -4.26
C GLY A 94 8.83 15.35 -3.28
N LYS A 95 8.97 16.06 -2.15
CA LYS A 95 7.96 16.11 -1.10
C LYS A 95 6.76 16.93 -1.51
N PRO A 96 5.54 16.54 -1.14
CA PRO A 96 4.38 17.41 -1.31
C PRO A 96 4.49 18.67 -0.43
N ALA A 97 3.86 19.77 -0.86
CA ALA A 97 3.91 21.04 -0.16
C ALA A 97 3.28 20.99 1.24
N ASN A 98 2.18 20.25 1.41
CA ASN A 98 1.44 20.12 2.67
C ASN A 98 1.56 18.70 3.24
N LEU A 99 2.65 18.42 3.94
CA LEU A 99 2.95 17.10 4.52
C LEU A 99 1.88 16.62 5.52
N SER A 100 1.14 17.52 6.15
CA SER A 100 0.08 17.14 7.09
C SER A 100 -1.05 16.36 6.44
N ASN A 101 -1.24 16.51 5.13
CA ASN A 101 -2.25 15.80 4.34
C ASN A 101 -1.78 14.44 3.82
N TYR A 102 -0.52 14.08 4.03
CA TYR A 102 0.09 12.87 3.45
C TYR A 102 0.59 11.90 4.51
N ILE A 103 0.76 10.67 4.09
CA ILE A 103 1.48 9.61 4.82
C ILE A 103 2.70 9.24 3.99
N PHE A 104 3.85 9.07 4.65
CA PHE A 104 5.06 8.58 4.03
C PHE A 104 5.13 7.05 4.10
N PHE A 105 5.37 6.44 2.96
CA PHE A 105 5.57 5.01 2.77
C PHE A 105 7.05 4.76 2.46
N PRO A 106 7.88 4.35 3.43
CA PRO A 106 9.29 4.06 3.19
C PRO A 106 9.49 2.92 2.18
N ALA A 107 10.45 3.05 1.26
CA ALA A 107 10.84 1.98 0.34
C ALA A 107 11.75 0.97 1.06
N VAL A 108 11.21 0.21 1.99
CA VAL A 108 11.95 -0.70 2.88
C VAL A 108 12.35 -2.03 2.22
N GLY A 109 12.00 -2.25 0.97
CA GLY A 109 12.18 -3.54 0.32
C GLY A 109 11.19 -4.60 0.80
N TYR A 110 11.48 -5.84 0.50
CA TYR A 110 10.70 -6.99 0.98
C TYR A 110 11.53 -8.28 0.92
N TYR A 111 11.16 -9.27 1.72
CA TYR A 111 11.77 -10.60 1.68
C TYR A 111 11.02 -11.47 0.66
N ILE A 112 11.78 -12.12 -0.20
CA ILE A 112 11.25 -13.07 -1.19
C ILE A 112 11.42 -14.47 -0.64
N GLN A 113 10.31 -15.20 -0.50
CA GLN A 113 10.34 -16.63 -0.24
C GLN A 113 10.44 -17.37 -1.59
N SER A 114 11.59 -17.49 -2.15
CA SER A 114 11.83 -18.43 -3.25
C SER A 114 13.21 -19.07 -3.10
N GLY A 115 13.25 -20.28 -2.50
CA GLY A 115 14.35 -21.22 -2.61
C GLY A 115 15.74 -20.80 -2.13
N GLN A 116 15.95 -19.58 -1.69
CA GLN A 116 17.21 -19.03 -1.23
C GLN A 116 16.99 -18.01 -0.11
N ASP A 117 17.25 -18.44 1.10
CA ASP A 117 17.72 -17.68 2.27
C ASP A 117 17.09 -16.30 2.58
N GLY A 118 15.78 -16.12 2.39
CA GLY A 118 15.07 -14.95 2.93
C GLY A 118 15.78 -13.59 2.70
N GLN A 119 16.33 -13.35 1.52
CA GLN A 119 17.07 -12.11 1.25
C GLN A 119 16.15 -10.91 1.15
N LEU A 120 16.50 -9.85 1.88
CA LEU A 120 15.88 -8.54 1.73
C LEU A 120 16.35 -7.90 0.42
N LYS A 121 15.40 -7.58 -0.48
CA LYS A 121 15.68 -6.98 -1.79
C LYS A 121 14.94 -5.65 -1.95
N PHE A 122 15.43 -4.81 -2.87
CA PHE A 122 14.79 -3.56 -3.30
C PHE A 122 14.66 -2.46 -2.23
N VAL A 123 15.48 -2.49 -1.19
CA VAL A 123 15.54 -1.40 -0.21
C VAL A 123 15.91 -0.10 -0.93
N GLY A 124 15.19 0.97 -0.63
CA GLY A 124 15.36 2.28 -1.25
C GLY A 124 14.68 2.46 -2.62
N SER A 125 14.08 1.40 -3.19
CA SER A 125 13.47 1.46 -4.51
C SER A 125 12.02 0.94 -4.57
N ARG A 126 11.65 0.03 -3.67
CA ARG A 126 10.33 -0.63 -3.68
C ARG A 126 9.92 -1.08 -2.28
N ALA A 127 8.62 -1.11 -2.02
CA ALA A 127 8.04 -1.82 -0.89
C ALA A 127 6.62 -2.29 -1.20
N TYR A 128 6.17 -3.30 -0.44
CA TYR A 128 4.80 -3.78 -0.44
C TYR A 128 4.19 -3.62 0.95
N TYR A 129 2.94 -3.17 0.99
CA TYR A 129 2.18 -2.96 2.21
C TYR A 129 0.91 -3.79 2.18
N TRP A 130 0.71 -4.64 3.20
CA TRP A 130 -0.47 -5.49 3.29
C TRP A 130 -1.76 -4.67 3.40
N SER A 131 -2.82 -5.16 2.75
CA SER A 131 -4.18 -4.78 3.09
C SER A 131 -4.74 -5.66 4.20
N SER A 132 -5.85 -5.23 4.79
CA SER A 132 -6.64 -6.08 5.71
C SER A 132 -7.45 -7.16 4.98
N THR A 133 -7.53 -7.11 3.66
CA THR A 133 -8.35 -8.04 2.86
C THR A 133 -7.52 -9.20 2.35
N ALA A 134 -7.90 -10.42 2.72
CA ALA A 134 -7.43 -11.64 2.08
C ALA A 134 -8.03 -11.77 0.68
N ARG A 135 -7.31 -12.35 -0.26
CA ARG A 135 -7.89 -12.65 -1.57
C ARG A 135 -8.92 -13.78 -1.43
N PRO A 136 -10.15 -13.61 -1.97
CA PRO A 136 -11.15 -14.68 -1.99
C PRO A 136 -10.64 -15.93 -2.71
N TYR A 137 -11.18 -17.09 -2.34
CA TYR A 137 -10.93 -18.39 -2.96
C TYR A 137 -9.50 -18.93 -2.85
N THR A 138 -8.62 -18.28 -2.07
CA THR A 138 -7.27 -18.79 -1.79
C THR A 138 -6.77 -18.29 -0.45
N ASN A 139 -6.18 -19.19 0.32
CA ASN A 139 -5.49 -18.86 1.58
C ASN A 139 -4.02 -18.52 1.38
N LEU A 140 -3.51 -18.58 0.14
CA LEU A 140 -2.08 -18.40 -0.16
C LEU A 140 -1.68 -16.96 -0.45
N VAL A 141 -2.65 -16.09 -0.80
CA VAL A 141 -2.37 -14.71 -1.19
C VAL A 141 -3.27 -13.69 -0.47
N ALA A 142 -2.78 -12.46 -0.38
CA ALA A 142 -3.54 -11.32 0.14
C ALA A 142 -3.30 -10.10 -0.74
N TYR A 143 -4.22 -9.13 -0.69
CA TYR A 143 -4.08 -7.88 -1.41
C TYR A 143 -3.03 -6.98 -0.77
N ASN A 144 -2.35 -6.18 -1.59
CA ASN A 144 -1.32 -5.26 -1.16
C ASN A 144 -1.28 -3.98 -1.99
N LEU A 145 -0.63 -2.97 -1.43
CA LEU A 145 -0.18 -1.77 -2.11
C LEU A 145 1.30 -1.94 -2.45
N LEU A 146 1.64 -1.77 -3.71
CA LEU A 146 3.02 -1.61 -4.18
C LEU A 146 3.34 -0.12 -4.28
N ILE A 147 4.49 0.27 -3.74
CA ILE A 147 5.15 1.55 -4.04
C ILE A 147 6.51 1.28 -4.66
N GLU A 148 6.84 2.01 -5.72
CA GLU A 148 8.18 2.06 -6.30
C GLU A 148 8.42 3.41 -6.99
N LYS A 149 9.68 3.72 -7.29
CA LYS A 149 10.03 4.94 -7.99
C LYS A 149 9.36 4.96 -9.38
N GLY A 150 8.38 5.81 -9.58
CA GLY A 150 7.65 5.92 -10.84
C GLY A 150 6.34 5.13 -10.90
N LYS A 151 5.94 4.45 -9.81
CA LYS A 151 4.69 3.68 -9.81
C LYS A 151 4.11 3.48 -8.41
N VAL A 152 2.82 3.59 -8.31
CA VAL A 152 2.02 3.05 -7.21
C VAL A 152 0.95 2.12 -7.78
N ALA A 153 0.74 0.95 -7.17
CA ALA A 153 -0.20 -0.03 -7.69
C ALA A 153 -0.93 -0.81 -6.60
N ALA A 154 -2.14 -1.23 -6.89
CA ALA A 154 -2.86 -2.24 -6.13
C ALA A 154 -2.69 -3.61 -6.80
N GLY A 155 -2.34 -4.60 -6.00
CA GLY A 155 -2.10 -5.96 -6.48
C GLY A 155 -2.34 -7.00 -5.38
N TYR A 156 -1.75 -8.16 -5.55
CA TYR A 156 -1.71 -9.19 -4.51
C TYR A 156 -0.36 -9.89 -4.48
N GLY A 157 -0.04 -10.49 -3.35
CA GLY A 157 1.19 -11.25 -3.17
C GLY A 157 0.99 -12.46 -2.26
N GLY A 158 1.93 -13.40 -2.34
CA GLY A 158 1.95 -14.57 -1.49
C GLY A 158 2.08 -14.19 -0.01
N ARG A 159 1.27 -14.77 0.86
CA ARG A 159 1.32 -14.53 2.32
C ARG A 159 2.62 -14.99 2.95
N ALA A 160 3.35 -15.87 2.27
CA ALA A 160 4.66 -16.31 2.68
C ALA A 160 5.75 -15.23 2.49
N ASN A 161 5.49 -14.18 1.68
CA ASN A 161 6.38 -13.04 1.57
C ASN A 161 6.23 -12.12 2.79
N ALA A 162 7.34 -11.55 3.27
CA ALA A 162 7.29 -10.55 4.32
C ALA A 162 7.10 -9.17 3.72
N HIS A 163 5.89 -8.66 3.81
CA HIS A 163 5.51 -7.29 3.45
C HIS A 163 5.25 -6.45 4.70
N CYS A 164 5.33 -5.13 4.55
CA CYS A 164 5.12 -4.21 5.65
C CYS A 164 3.65 -4.07 6.04
N LEU A 165 3.42 -3.70 7.30
CA LEU A 165 2.15 -3.14 7.73
C LEU A 165 2.06 -1.68 7.34
N TRP A 166 0.85 -1.15 7.24
CA TRP A 166 0.58 0.24 6.91
C TRP A 166 1.30 1.20 7.87
N PRO A 167 1.96 2.26 7.39
CA PRO A 167 2.56 3.27 8.26
C PRO A 167 1.47 4.02 9.05
N LYS A 168 1.85 4.55 10.23
CA LYS A 168 0.96 5.35 11.07
C LYS A 168 1.10 6.83 10.77
#